data_20002a4d7605095fc392b0daf1b1c24c
#
_entry.id   20002a4d7605095fc392b0daf1b1c24c
#
_cell.length_a   1.000
_cell.length_b   1.000
_cell.length_c   1.000
_cell.angle_alpha   90.00
_cell.angle_beta   90.00
_cell.angle_gamma   90.00
#
_symmetry.space_group_name_H-M   'P 1'
#
loop_
_entity.id
_entity.type
_entity.pdbx_description
1 polymer ?
#
loop_
_entity_poly.entity_id
_entity_poly.type
_entity_poly.pdbx_seq_one_letter_code
_entity_poly.pdbx_strand_id
1 'polypeptide(L)'
;GLSGKSFLPLLSGYACAIPGIMATRSIPSAKERLATILILPWMSCTARLPVYLLLVPLLVSGTGAQTLTLFAIYALGTITALLAAKFLKPRLGPAEAPQFMLELPPYQKPDWGFILRQVWDRAFSFLKKAGTLILGISILLWFLETYPKSDSADPADQREASFMGMAGKVIEPVVKPLGWDSRTGTAMLTSFAAREVFVSSLSISYAVDEEADGAEDKLRDRLASAKKPDGSPLFTPLAILSLLIFYIYS
;
A
#
# COMPACT_ATOMS: atom_id res chain seq x y z
N GLY A 1 4.48 25.30 7.71
CA GLY A 1 4.48 24.12 6.90
C GLY A 1 5.85 23.48 6.79
N LEU A 2 5.96 22.44 6.01
CA LEU A 2 7.24 21.85 5.63
C LEU A 2 8.00 22.79 4.68
N SER A 3 9.33 22.67 4.61
CA SER A 3 10.13 23.45 3.65
C SER A 3 9.85 22.99 2.21
N GLY A 4 10.11 23.86 1.22
CA GLY A 4 9.98 23.50 -0.19
C GLY A 4 10.83 22.29 -0.61
N LYS A 5 11.89 21.98 0.13
CA LYS A 5 12.73 20.80 -0.10
C LYS A 5 12.02 19.47 0.23
N SER A 6 10.97 19.49 1.05
CA SER A 6 10.14 18.31 1.34
C SER A 6 9.17 17.97 0.20
N PHE A 7 8.95 18.88 -0.77
CA PHE A 7 8.00 18.67 -1.86
C PHE A 7 8.40 17.48 -2.74
N LEU A 8 9.66 17.41 -3.17
CA LEU A 8 10.14 16.31 -4.01
C LEU A 8 10.05 14.93 -3.36
N PRO A 9 10.48 14.74 -2.09
CA PRO A 9 10.23 13.50 -1.35
C PRO A 9 8.75 13.13 -1.26
N LEU A 10 7.87 14.08 -0.96
CA LEU A 10 6.43 13.83 -0.88
C LEU A 10 5.86 13.45 -2.25
N LEU A 11 6.23 14.16 -3.32
CA LEU A 11 5.82 13.82 -4.68
C LEU A 11 6.26 12.39 -5.07
N SER A 12 7.50 12.02 -4.73
CA SER A 12 8.00 10.65 -4.94
C SER A 12 7.23 9.62 -4.12
N GLY A 13 6.65 10.01 -2.98
CA GLY A 13 5.82 9.17 -2.12
C GLY A 13 4.55 8.64 -2.79
N TYR A 14 4.01 9.35 -3.78
CA TYR A 14 2.88 8.87 -4.58
C TYR A 14 3.24 7.65 -5.44
N ALA A 15 4.48 7.56 -5.90
CA ALA A 15 4.94 6.37 -6.59
C ALA A 15 5.23 5.24 -5.59
N CYS A 16 6.12 5.50 -4.61
CA CYS A 16 6.46 4.55 -3.55
C CYS A 16 7.07 5.27 -2.35
N ALA A 17 6.75 4.84 -1.12
CA ALA A 17 7.28 5.43 0.09
C ALA A 17 8.81 5.27 0.21
N ILE A 18 9.39 4.15 -0.25
CA ILE A 18 10.83 3.86 -0.13
C ILE A 18 11.70 4.89 -0.85
N PRO A 19 11.52 5.15 -2.17
CA PRO A 19 12.28 6.21 -2.85
C PRO A 19 11.97 7.59 -2.29
N GLY A 20 10.73 7.85 -1.83
CA GLY A 20 10.37 9.07 -1.13
C GLY A 20 11.20 9.28 0.14
N ILE A 21 11.33 8.25 0.98
CA ILE A 21 12.17 8.27 2.19
C ILE A 21 13.65 8.47 1.83
N MET A 22 14.14 7.79 0.80
CA MET A 22 15.52 7.97 0.34
C MET A 22 15.79 9.40 -0.15
N ALA A 23 14.81 10.04 -0.80
CA ALA A 23 14.91 11.43 -1.27
C ALA A 23 14.96 12.44 -0.10
N THR A 24 14.46 12.10 1.09
CA THR A 24 14.52 13.00 2.26
C THR A 24 15.95 13.32 2.70
N ARG A 25 16.95 12.56 2.25
CA ARG A 25 18.37 12.85 2.51
C ARG A 25 18.82 14.21 1.98
N SER A 26 18.09 14.78 1.01
CA SER A 26 18.32 16.13 0.50
C SER A 26 17.88 17.24 1.47
N ILE A 27 17.14 16.90 2.54
CA ILE A 27 16.66 17.84 3.54
C ILE A 27 17.74 18.02 4.62
N PRO A 28 18.34 19.23 4.77
CA PRO A 28 19.43 19.47 5.71
C PRO A 28 18.98 19.36 7.18
N SER A 29 17.79 19.86 7.49
CA SER A 29 17.24 19.84 8.84
C SER A 29 16.80 18.43 9.24
N ALA A 30 17.42 17.85 10.28
CA ALA A 30 17.08 16.55 10.80
C ALA A 30 15.62 16.45 11.26
N LYS A 31 15.07 17.52 11.85
CA LYS A 31 13.68 17.60 12.32
C LYS A 31 12.69 17.59 11.15
N GLU A 32 12.94 18.40 10.11
CA GLU A 32 12.10 18.42 8.90
C GLU A 32 12.20 17.10 8.14
N ARG A 33 13.38 16.52 8.06
CA ARG A 33 13.59 15.20 7.45
C ARG A 33 12.78 14.13 8.19
N LEU A 34 12.84 14.10 9.53
CA LEU A 34 12.07 13.16 10.34
C LEU A 34 10.55 13.36 10.15
N ALA A 35 10.09 14.63 10.16
CA ALA A 35 8.69 14.95 9.90
C ALA A 35 8.25 14.42 8.53
N THR A 36 9.05 14.64 7.49
CA THR A 36 8.74 14.18 6.12
C THR A 36 8.70 12.65 6.04
N ILE A 37 9.64 11.95 6.70
CA ILE A 37 9.66 10.48 6.76
C ILE A 37 8.41 9.92 7.44
N LEU A 38 7.95 10.54 8.54
CA LEU A 38 6.77 10.09 9.27
C LEU A 38 5.46 10.33 8.52
N ILE A 39 5.43 11.31 7.62
CA ILE A 39 4.24 11.65 6.83
C ILE A 39 4.13 10.81 5.56
N LEU A 40 5.27 10.41 4.96
CA LEU A 40 5.31 9.67 3.70
C LEU A 40 4.42 8.41 3.66
N PRO A 41 4.35 7.56 4.71
CA PRO A 41 3.49 6.39 4.70
C PRO A 41 1.99 6.69 4.64
N TRP A 42 1.56 7.90 5.05
CA TRP A 42 0.16 8.32 5.03
C TRP A 42 -0.33 8.69 3.62
N MET A 43 0.61 8.92 2.70
CA MET A 43 0.27 9.22 1.31
C MET A 43 -0.12 7.96 0.56
N SER A 44 -1.21 8.02 -0.20
CA SER A 44 -1.65 6.91 -1.04
C SER A 44 -0.71 6.72 -2.23
N CYS A 45 0.01 5.61 -2.25
CA CYS A 45 0.92 5.26 -3.35
C CYS A 45 0.23 4.41 -4.42
N THR A 46 0.87 4.29 -5.58
CA THR A 46 0.35 3.49 -6.71
C THR A 46 0.22 2.00 -6.41
N ALA A 47 1.00 1.46 -5.46
CA ALA A 47 0.89 0.06 -5.04
C ALA A 47 -0.47 -0.29 -4.39
N ARG A 48 -1.23 0.71 -3.95
CA ARG A 48 -2.59 0.52 -3.41
C ARG A 48 -3.67 0.47 -4.49
N LEU A 49 -3.34 0.90 -5.71
CA LEU A 49 -4.31 1.03 -6.80
C LEU A 49 -5.05 -0.29 -7.11
N PRO A 50 -4.40 -1.47 -7.20
CA PRO A 50 -5.10 -2.73 -7.46
C PRO A 50 -6.20 -3.04 -6.44
N VAL A 51 -5.94 -2.76 -5.15
CA VAL A 51 -6.91 -2.95 -4.08
C VAL A 51 -8.11 -2.01 -4.24
N TYR A 52 -7.86 -0.75 -4.60
CA TYR A 52 -8.94 0.22 -4.83
C TYR A 52 -9.77 -0.14 -6.07
N LEU A 53 -9.12 -0.59 -7.15
CA LEU A 53 -9.81 -1.04 -8.37
C LEU A 53 -10.67 -2.29 -8.14
N LEU A 54 -10.29 -3.14 -7.20
CA LEU A 54 -11.09 -4.29 -6.79
C LEU A 54 -12.29 -3.88 -5.92
N LEU A 55 -12.06 -3.03 -4.89
CA LEU A 55 -13.06 -2.77 -3.85
C LEU A 55 -14.06 -1.65 -4.21
N VAL A 56 -13.62 -0.62 -4.96
CA VAL A 56 -14.51 0.52 -5.28
C VAL A 56 -15.72 0.11 -6.13
N PRO A 57 -15.59 -0.75 -7.17
CA PRO A 57 -16.76 -1.20 -7.93
C PRO A 57 -17.74 -2.07 -7.14
N LEU A 58 -17.28 -2.74 -6.08
CA LEU A 58 -18.16 -3.48 -5.15
C LEU A 58 -18.99 -2.54 -4.27
N LEU A 59 -18.49 -1.32 -4.02
CA LEU A 59 -19.16 -0.33 -3.18
C LEU A 59 -20.12 0.55 -3.99
N VAL A 60 -19.69 0.97 -5.19
CA VAL A 60 -20.40 1.99 -5.99
C VAL A 60 -20.54 1.51 -7.42
N SER A 61 -21.78 1.50 -7.92
CA SER A 61 -22.10 1.21 -9.32
C SER A 61 -22.05 2.47 -10.17
N GLY A 62 -21.44 2.36 -11.36
CA GLY A 62 -21.33 3.45 -12.33
C GLY A 62 -19.94 4.07 -12.42
N THR A 63 -19.40 4.10 -13.65
CA THR A 63 -18.01 4.51 -13.94
C THR A 63 -17.67 5.91 -13.40
N GLY A 64 -18.59 6.87 -13.55
CA GLY A 64 -18.36 8.24 -13.05
C GLY A 64 -18.26 8.32 -11.53
N ALA A 65 -19.13 7.58 -10.81
CA ALA A 65 -19.09 7.54 -9.34
C ALA A 65 -17.86 6.78 -8.81
N GLN A 66 -17.43 5.73 -9.50
CA GLN A 66 -16.19 5.00 -9.17
C GLN A 66 -14.96 5.89 -9.31
N THR A 67 -14.86 6.65 -10.42
CA THR A 67 -13.77 7.61 -10.65
C THR A 67 -13.75 8.70 -9.58
N LEU A 68 -14.91 9.25 -9.22
CA LEU A 68 -15.01 10.25 -8.16
C LEU A 68 -14.59 9.68 -6.80
N THR A 69 -14.98 8.44 -6.50
CA THR A 69 -14.60 7.76 -5.25
C THR A 69 -13.10 7.53 -5.19
N LEU A 70 -12.47 7.09 -6.28
CA LEU A 70 -11.00 6.95 -6.34
C LEU A 70 -10.32 8.29 -6.10
N PHE A 71 -10.78 9.35 -6.77
CA PHE A 71 -10.23 10.69 -6.55
C PHE A 71 -10.40 11.14 -5.09
N ALA A 72 -11.56 10.91 -4.49
CA ALA A 72 -11.82 11.24 -3.08
C ALA A 72 -10.90 10.49 -2.12
N ILE A 73 -10.60 9.20 -2.37
CA ILE A 73 -9.66 8.40 -1.58
C ILE A 73 -8.25 9.00 -1.62
N TYR A 74 -7.75 9.34 -2.81
CA TYR A 74 -6.44 9.97 -2.96
C TYR A 74 -6.38 11.37 -2.33
N ALA A 75 -7.44 12.16 -2.51
CA ALA A 75 -7.56 13.47 -1.87
C ALA A 75 -7.58 13.35 -0.34
N LEU A 76 -8.34 12.40 0.20
CA LEU A 76 -8.41 12.14 1.64
C LEU A 76 -7.03 11.76 2.21
N GLY A 77 -6.31 10.84 1.56
CA GLY A 77 -4.95 10.46 1.96
C GLY A 77 -3.99 11.66 1.96
N THR A 78 -4.07 12.50 0.93
CA THR A 78 -3.25 13.72 0.83
C THR A 78 -3.59 14.74 1.92
N ILE A 79 -4.88 15.02 2.12
CA ILE A 79 -5.34 15.97 3.13
C ILE A 79 -4.92 15.52 4.53
N THR A 80 -5.10 14.23 4.85
CA THR A 80 -4.69 13.70 6.16
C THR A 80 -3.18 13.73 6.35
N ALA A 81 -2.38 13.47 5.32
CA ALA A 81 -0.92 13.62 5.36
C ALA A 81 -0.50 15.07 5.65
N LEU A 82 -1.16 16.06 4.99
CA LEU A 82 -0.91 17.47 5.22
C LEU A 82 -1.35 17.91 6.63
N LEU A 83 -2.48 17.42 7.12
CA LEU A 83 -2.94 17.66 8.49
C LEU A 83 -1.97 17.06 9.51
N ALA A 84 -1.53 15.82 9.29
CA ALA A 84 -0.50 15.18 10.12
C ALA A 84 0.78 16.03 10.16
N ALA A 85 1.23 16.57 9.01
CA ALA A 85 2.36 17.49 8.93
C ALA A 85 2.17 18.72 9.83
N LYS A 86 0.97 19.31 9.78
CA LYS A 86 0.64 20.50 10.59
C LYS A 86 0.69 20.21 12.08
N PHE A 87 0.21 19.03 12.52
CA PHE A 87 0.22 18.65 13.94
C PHE A 87 1.58 18.14 14.41
N LEU A 88 2.35 17.51 13.55
CA LEU A 88 3.64 16.93 13.92
C LEU A 88 4.74 17.98 14.05
N LYS A 89 4.72 19.01 13.20
CA LYS A 89 5.75 20.08 13.19
C LYS A 89 5.93 20.78 14.55
N PRO A 90 4.89 21.26 15.24
CA PRO A 90 5.07 21.93 16.53
C PRO A 90 5.63 21.00 17.61
N ARG A 91 5.36 19.70 17.53
CA ARG A 91 5.87 18.71 18.51
C ARG A 91 7.35 18.39 18.31
N LEU A 92 7.89 18.54 17.10
CA LEU A 92 9.31 18.36 16.79
C LEU A 92 10.16 19.59 17.15
N GLY A 93 9.51 20.69 17.55
CA GLY A 93 10.16 21.94 17.90
C GLY A 93 10.62 22.77 16.69
N PRO A 94 11.13 23.98 16.91
CA PRO A 94 11.56 24.86 15.83
C PRO A 94 12.69 24.19 15.04
N ALA A 95 12.52 24.11 13.72
CA ALA A 95 13.61 23.76 12.83
C ALA A 95 14.57 24.96 12.75
N GLU A 96 15.85 24.71 12.79
CA GLU A 96 16.83 25.74 12.48
C GLU A 96 16.52 26.26 11.07
N ALA A 97 16.22 27.55 10.97
CA ALA A 97 16.00 28.17 9.67
C ALA A 97 17.30 28.03 8.86
N PRO A 98 17.29 27.36 7.71
CA PRO A 98 18.45 27.35 6.88
C PRO A 98 18.79 28.80 6.55
N GLN A 99 20.05 29.20 6.78
CA GLN A 99 20.51 30.51 6.35
C GLN A 99 20.31 30.58 4.84
N PHE A 100 19.39 31.41 4.42
CA PHE A 100 19.04 31.60 3.02
C PHE A 100 20.11 32.51 2.41
N MET A 101 21.23 31.94 1.98
CA MET A 101 22.16 32.65 1.13
C MET A 101 21.58 32.59 -0.29
N LEU A 102 21.07 33.72 -0.73
CA LEU A 102 20.50 33.89 -2.07
C LEU A 102 21.64 34.18 -3.06
N GLU A 103 22.53 33.23 -3.25
CA GLU A 103 23.40 33.26 -4.41
C GLU A 103 22.65 32.61 -5.56
N LEU A 104 22.26 33.40 -6.56
CA LEU A 104 21.68 32.89 -7.80
C LEU A 104 22.82 32.26 -8.62
N PRO A 105 22.91 30.94 -8.70
CA PRO A 105 23.91 30.29 -9.52
C PRO A 105 23.67 30.64 -10.99
N PRO A 106 24.73 30.85 -11.82
CA PRO A 106 24.57 31.09 -13.22
C PRO A 106 23.86 29.92 -13.90
N TYR A 107 23.03 30.22 -14.91
CA TYR A 107 22.37 29.20 -15.70
C TYR A 107 23.42 28.36 -16.45
N GLN A 108 23.45 27.07 -16.12
CA GLN A 108 24.31 26.08 -16.78
C GLN A 108 23.45 25.14 -17.63
N LYS A 109 23.99 24.75 -18.78
CA LYS A 109 23.36 23.71 -19.60
C LYS A 109 23.44 22.36 -18.88
N PRO A 110 22.36 21.59 -18.86
CA PRO A 110 22.37 20.27 -18.21
C PRO A 110 23.35 19.34 -18.92
N ASP A 111 24.21 18.70 -18.14
CA ASP A 111 25.07 17.61 -18.62
C ASP A 111 24.28 16.31 -18.57
N TRP A 112 23.78 15.90 -19.73
CA TRP A 112 22.98 14.69 -19.86
C TRP A 112 23.74 13.41 -19.46
N GLY A 113 25.06 13.36 -19.70
CA GLY A 113 25.89 12.21 -19.33
C GLY A 113 25.97 12.03 -17.81
N PHE A 114 26.16 13.13 -17.08
CA PHE A 114 26.18 13.15 -15.63
C PHE A 114 24.79 12.80 -15.04
N ILE A 115 23.73 13.41 -15.59
CA ILE A 115 22.35 13.19 -15.12
C ILE A 115 21.96 11.71 -15.29
N LEU A 116 22.14 11.13 -16.49
CA LEU A 116 21.82 9.74 -16.78
C LEU A 116 22.57 8.77 -15.88
N ARG A 117 23.86 8.99 -15.66
CA ARG A 117 24.66 8.16 -14.75
C ARG A 117 24.15 8.25 -13.33
N GLN A 118 23.86 9.46 -12.83
CA GLN A 118 23.35 9.65 -11.49
C GLN A 118 21.96 9.00 -11.28
N VAL A 119 21.08 9.12 -12.30
CA VAL A 119 19.76 8.46 -12.28
C VAL A 119 19.93 6.94 -12.24
N TRP A 120 20.82 6.38 -13.08
CA TRP A 120 21.11 4.96 -13.14
C TRP A 120 21.65 4.43 -11.82
N ASP A 121 22.63 5.08 -11.24
CA ASP A 121 23.24 4.65 -9.97
C ASP A 121 22.22 4.66 -8.82
N ARG A 122 21.36 5.67 -8.78
CA ARG A 122 20.29 5.76 -7.78
C ARG A 122 19.21 4.70 -8.00
N ALA A 123 18.77 4.50 -9.24
CA ALA A 123 17.78 3.49 -9.60
C ALA A 123 18.30 2.08 -9.31
N PHE A 124 19.54 1.79 -9.67
CA PHE A 124 20.17 0.49 -9.40
C PHE A 124 20.37 0.23 -7.89
N SER A 125 20.80 1.25 -7.15
CA SER A 125 20.91 1.16 -5.68
C SER A 125 19.56 0.90 -5.01
N PHE A 126 18.49 1.53 -5.50
CA PHE A 126 17.13 1.28 -5.05
C PHE A 126 16.70 -0.16 -5.38
N LEU A 127 16.84 -0.57 -6.64
CA LEU A 127 16.46 -1.90 -7.09
C LEU A 127 17.18 -3.00 -6.31
N LYS A 128 18.48 -2.85 -6.10
CA LYS A 128 19.27 -3.80 -5.32
C LYS A 128 18.81 -3.90 -3.86
N LYS A 129 18.54 -2.77 -3.19
CA LYS A 129 18.15 -2.77 -1.77
C LYS A 129 16.70 -3.19 -1.57
N ALA A 130 15.78 -2.59 -2.32
CA ALA A 130 14.37 -2.90 -2.20
C ALA A 130 14.04 -4.28 -2.78
N GLY A 131 14.61 -4.62 -3.94
CA GLY A 131 14.36 -5.89 -4.61
C GLY A 131 14.84 -7.09 -3.78
N THR A 132 16.03 -7.03 -3.17
CA THR A 132 16.50 -8.12 -2.30
C THR A 132 15.64 -8.29 -1.05
N LEU A 133 15.19 -7.20 -0.44
CA LEU A 133 14.30 -7.27 0.72
C LEU A 133 12.95 -7.85 0.35
N ILE A 134 12.34 -7.36 -0.74
CA ILE A 134 11.03 -7.83 -1.22
C ILE A 134 11.14 -9.31 -1.61
N LEU A 135 12.19 -9.72 -2.33
CA LEU A 135 12.41 -11.13 -2.69
C LEU A 135 12.51 -12.02 -1.45
N GLY A 136 13.28 -11.60 -0.44
CA GLY A 136 13.43 -12.35 0.81
C GLY A 136 12.10 -12.52 1.56
N ILE A 137 11.33 -11.44 1.66
CA ILE A 137 10.00 -11.48 2.30
C ILE A 137 9.03 -12.32 1.47
N SER A 138 9.06 -12.22 0.14
CA SER A 138 8.18 -13.02 -0.73
C SER A 138 8.45 -14.52 -0.62
N ILE A 139 9.71 -14.92 -0.54
CA ILE A 139 10.09 -16.33 -0.31
C ILE A 139 9.61 -16.80 1.06
N LEU A 140 9.78 -15.97 2.10
CA LEU A 140 9.29 -16.29 3.45
C LEU A 140 7.76 -16.47 3.46
N LEU A 141 7.03 -15.54 2.85
CA LEU A 141 5.57 -15.61 2.76
C LEU A 141 5.11 -16.82 1.95
N TRP A 142 5.73 -17.08 0.81
CA TRP A 142 5.43 -18.27 0.02
C TRP A 142 5.60 -19.55 0.86
N PHE A 143 6.65 -19.63 1.67
CA PHE A 143 6.86 -20.75 2.58
C PHE A 143 5.74 -20.85 3.64
N LEU A 144 5.37 -19.73 4.27
CA LEU A 144 4.31 -19.71 5.29
C LEU A 144 2.92 -20.02 4.71
N GLU A 145 2.66 -19.65 3.45
CA GLU A 145 1.40 -19.93 2.77
C GLU A 145 1.31 -21.35 2.23
N THR A 146 2.46 -21.98 1.92
CA THR A 146 2.50 -23.32 1.32
C THR A 146 2.59 -24.43 2.36
N TYR A 147 3.22 -24.17 3.52
CA TYR A 147 3.45 -25.18 4.55
C TYR A 147 2.62 -24.90 5.81
N PRO A 148 2.15 -25.98 6.54
CA PRO A 148 2.21 -27.39 6.17
C PRO A 148 1.29 -27.72 4.98
N LYS A 149 1.72 -28.64 4.12
CA LYS A 149 0.86 -29.15 3.02
C LYS A 149 -0.22 -30.04 3.60
N SER A 150 -1.49 -29.80 3.22
CA SER A 150 -2.57 -30.74 3.44
C SER A 150 -2.75 -31.63 2.20
N ASP A 151 -3.28 -32.85 2.39
CA ASP A 151 -3.54 -33.80 1.30
C ASP A 151 -4.77 -33.42 0.45
N SER A 152 -5.40 -32.26 0.71
CA SER A 152 -6.52 -31.77 -0.07
C SER A 152 -6.07 -31.23 -1.43
N ALA A 153 -6.79 -31.64 -2.48
CA ALA A 153 -6.55 -31.20 -3.86
C ALA A 153 -7.00 -29.74 -4.11
N ASP A 154 -7.74 -29.14 -3.18
CA ASP A 154 -8.30 -27.81 -3.33
C ASP A 154 -7.31 -26.75 -2.78
N PRO A 155 -6.87 -25.77 -3.61
CA PRO A 155 -5.91 -24.74 -3.19
C PRO A 155 -6.41 -23.88 -2.01
N ALA A 156 -7.73 -23.72 -1.89
CA ALA A 156 -8.33 -22.95 -0.81
C ALA A 156 -8.19 -23.66 0.54
N ASP A 157 -8.47 -24.97 0.59
CA ASP A 157 -8.34 -25.79 1.80
C ASP A 157 -6.88 -25.95 2.22
N GLN A 158 -5.97 -26.03 1.24
CA GLN A 158 -4.54 -26.11 1.50
C GLN A 158 -4.02 -24.84 2.19
N ARG A 159 -4.51 -23.66 1.79
CA ARG A 159 -4.18 -22.40 2.44
C ARG A 159 -4.73 -22.30 3.87
N GLU A 160 -5.95 -22.78 4.10
CA GLU A 160 -6.52 -22.75 5.45
C GLU A 160 -5.75 -23.63 6.45
N ALA A 161 -5.07 -24.67 5.97
CA ALA A 161 -4.20 -25.54 6.76
C ALA A 161 -2.78 -24.99 6.95
N SER A 162 -2.36 -23.98 6.15
CA SER A 162 -1.01 -23.40 6.21
C SER A 162 -0.79 -22.58 7.49
N PHE A 163 0.48 -22.27 7.79
CA PHE A 163 0.83 -21.39 8.93
C PHE A 163 0.13 -20.03 8.82
N MET A 164 0.01 -19.49 7.62
CA MET A 164 -0.68 -18.22 7.40
C MET A 164 -2.19 -18.35 7.60
N GLY A 165 -2.81 -19.46 7.18
CA GLY A 165 -4.22 -19.77 7.44
C GLY A 165 -4.51 -19.93 8.94
N MET A 166 -3.61 -20.59 9.69
CA MET A 166 -3.72 -20.67 11.16
C MET A 166 -3.61 -19.28 11.82
N ALA A 167 -2.70 -18.45 11.37
CA ALA A 167 -2.59 -17.05 11.84
C ALA A 167 -3.87 -16.25 11.53
N GLY A 168 -4.47 -16.44 10.35
CA GLY A 168 -5.75 -15.85 9.98
C GLY A 168 -6.89 -16.24 10.92
N LYS A 169 -6.96 -17.52 11.32
CA LYS A 169 -7.94 -18.02 12.30
C LYS A 169 -7.73 -17.42 13.69
N VAL A 170 -6.50 -17.21 14.12
CA VAL A 170 -6.19 -16.55 15.41
C VAL A 170 -6.62 -15.07 15.39
N ILE A 171 -6.51 -14.40 14.25
CA ILE A 171 -6.90 -12.99 14.11
C ILE A 171 -8.41 -12.83 13.84
N GLU A 172 -9.10 -13.88 13.40
CA GLU A 172 -10.53 -13.85 13.10
C GLU A 172 -11.38 -13.15 14.19
N PRO A 173 -11.23 -13.43 15.52
CA PRO A 173 -12.03 -12.75 16.53
C PRO A 173 -11.81 -11.22 16.57
N VAL A 174 -10.65 -10.74 16.13
CA VAL A 174 -10.32 -9.31 16.08
C VAL A 174 -10.91 -8.65 14.84
N VAL A 175 -10.92 -9.35 13.70
CA VAL A 175 -11.42 -8.80 12.42
C VAL A 175 -12.91 -9.04 12.20
N LYS A 176 -13.49 -10.00 12.89
CA LYS A 176 -14.93 -10.31 12.83
C LYS A 176 -15.87 -9.12 13.10
N PRO A 177 -15.60 -8.23 14.08
CA PRO A 177 -16.43 -7.03 14.28
C PRO A 177 -16.33 -6.04 13.12
N LEU A 178 -15.26 -6.07 12.31
CA LEU A 178 -15.13 -5.28 11.08
C LEU A 178 -15.88 -5.89 9.89
N GLY A 179 -16.44 -7.09 10.06
CA GLY A 179 -17.20 -7.80 9.04
C GLY A 179 -16.35 -8.71 8.14
N TRP A 180 -15.06 -8.93 8.47
CA TRP A 180 -14.14 -9.73 7.69
C TRP A 180 -14.12 -11.18 8.17
N ASP A 181 -13.83 -12.10 7.25
CA ASP A 181 -13.64 -13.54 7.54
C ASP A 181 -12.14 -13.88 7.70
N SER A 182 -11.86 -15.14 8.05
CA SER A 182 -10.49 -15.62 8.19
C SER A 182 -9.69 -15.53 6.89
N ARG A 183 -10.35 -15.73 5.73
CA ARG A 183 -9.70 -15.63 4.40
C ARG A 183 -9.25 -14.20 4.10
N THR A 184 -10.14 -13.24 4.34
CA THR A 184 -9.80 -11.81 4.22
C THR A 184 -8.74 -11.40 5.24
N GLY A 185 -8.81 -11.92 6.45
CA GLY A 185 -7.79 -11.73 7.50
C GLY A 185 -6.42 -12.26 7.09
N THR A 186 -6.36 -13.45 6.50
CA THR A 186 -5.12 -14.02 5.95
C THR A 186 -4.56 -13.17 4.82
N ALA A 187 -5.40 -12.78 3.85
CA ALA A 187 -4.99 -11.90 2.75
C ALA A 187 -4.49 -10.53 3.24
N MET A 188 -5.08 -10.00 4.31
CA MET A 188 -4.62 -8.78 4.96
C MET A 188 -3.24 -8.96 5.59
N LEU A 189 -2.99 -10.08 6.28
CA LEU A 189 -1.68 -10.37 6.88
C LEU A 189 -0.58 -10.44 5.81
N THR A 190 -0.83 -11.13 4.69
CA THR A 190 0.12 -11.22 3.58
C THR A 190 0.38 -9.87 2.93
N SER A 191 -0.61 -8.99 2.91
CA SER A 191 -0.50 -7.63 2.34
C SER A 191 0.40 -6.68 3.15
N PHE A 192 0.75 -7.01 4.40
CA PHE A 192 1.73 -6.23 5.15
C PHE A 192 3.12 -6.25 4.51
N ALA A 193 3.47 -7.31 3.82
CA ALA A 193 4.76 -7.42 3.13
C ALA A 193 4.75 -6.70 1.78
N ALA A 194 3.70 -6.91 1.00
CA ALA A 194 3.50 -6.26 -0.30
C ALA A 194 1.99 -6.12 -0.54
N ARG A 195 1.52 -4.90 -0.71
CA ARG A 195 0.08 -4.58 -0.74
C ARG A 195 -0.66 -5.15 -1.94
N GLU A 196 0.02 -5.25 -3.07
CA GLU A 196 -0.47 -5.89 -4.29
C GLU A 196 -0.79 -7.37 -4.09
N VAL A 197 -0.10 -8.04 -3.15
CA VAL A 197 -0.35 -9.46 -2.82
C VAL A 197 -1.73 -9.69 -2.21
N PHE A 198 -2.40 -8.66 -1.71
CA PHE A 198 -3.77 -8.78 -1.20
C PHE A 198 -4.74 -9.31 -2.26
N VAL A 199 -4.70 -8.76 -3.47
CA VAL A 199 -5.57 -9.17 -4.57
C VAL A 199 -5.29 -10.61 -4.97
N SER A 200 -3.99 -10.96 -5.16
CA SER A 200 -3.56 -12.33 -5.47
C SER A 200 -3.96 -13.32 -4.38
N SER A 201 -3.76 -12.94 -3.12
CA SER A 201 -4.14 -13.79 -1.99
C SER A 201 -5.65 -14.03 -1.93
N LEU A 202 -6.47 -13.02 -2.24
CA LEU A 202 -7.91 -13.20 -2.38
C LEU A 202 -8.27 -14.09 -3.58
N SER A 203 -7.68 -13.86 -4.76
CA SER A 203 -7.93 -14.67 -5.95
C SER A 203 -7.74 -16.16 -5.67
N ILE A 204 -6.64 -16.53 -5.04
CA ILE A 204 -6.35 -17.92 -4.69
C ILE A 204 -7.32 -18.42 -3.60
N SER A 205 -7.65 -17.60 -2.59
CA SER A 205 -8.57 -17.99 -1.51
C SER A 205 -10.00 -18.22 -1.99
N TYR A 206 -10.40 -17.58 -3.10
CA TYR A 206 -11.71 -17.76 -3.74
C TYR A 206 -11.65 -18.62 -5.01
N ALA A 207 -10.55 -19.34 -5.23
CA ALA A 207 -10.32 -20.25 -6.36
C ALA A 207 -10.61 -19.59 -7.72
N VAL A 208 -10.03 -18.42 -7.94
CA VAL A 208 -10.07 -17.69 -9.21
C VAL A 208 -8.68 -17.77 -9.86
N ASP A 209 -8.62 -18.27 -11.09
CA ASP A 209 -7.37 -18.31 -11.85
C ASP A 209 -6.94 -16.91 -12.26
N GLU A 210 -5.78 -16.46 -11.79
CA GLU A 210 -5.23 -15.13 -12.07
C GLU A 210 -4.83 -14.93 -13.53
N GLU A 211 -4.46 -16.01 -14.23
CA GLU A 211 -4.03 -15.97 -15.64
C GLU A 211 -5.21 -15.94 -16.63
N ALA A 212 -6.45 -16.09 -16.16
CA ALA A 212 -7.62 -16.08 -17.02
C ALA A 212 -8.00 -14.64 -17.41
N ASP A 213 -8.34 -14.42 -18.68
CA ASP A 213 -8.93 -13.17 -19.14
C ASP A 213 -10.16 -12.82 -18.30
N GLY A 214 -10.16 -11.60 -17.70
CA GLY A 214 -11.22 -11.14 -16.81
C GLY A 214 -11.17 -11.72 -15.38
N ALA A 215 -10.00 -12.15 -14.90
CA ALA A 215 -9.82 -12.65 -13.54
C ALA A 215 -10.30 -11.68 -12.47
N GLU A 216 -10.06 -10.38 -12.65
CA GLU A 216 -10.53 -9.34 -11.71
C GLU A 216 -12.06 -9.23 -11.67
N ASP A 217 -12.74 -9.36 -12.80
CA ASP A 217 -14.20 -9.32 -12.86
C ASP A 217 -14.81 -10.59 -12.24
N LYS A 218 -14.23 -11.76 -12.52
CA LYS A 218 -14.61 -13.02 -11.89
C LYS A 218 -14.40 -12.99 -10.37
N LEU A 219 -13.28 -12.44 -9.91
CA LEU A 219 -13.02 -12.26 -8.48
C LEU A 219 -14.06 -11.34 -7.87
N ARG A 220 -14.38 -10.24 -8.51
CA ARG A 220 -15.41 -9.27 -8.06
C ARG A 220 -16.78 -9.93 -7.94
N ASP A 221 -17.18 -10.74 -8.92
CA ASP A 221 -18.45 -11.48 -8.88
C ASP A 221 -18.47 -12.53 -7.76
N ARG A 222 -17.36 -13.22 -7.54
CA ARG A 222 -17.20 -14.16 -6.42
C ARG A 222 -17.28 -13.46 -5.08
N LEU A 223 -16.62 -12.31 -4.91
CA LEU A 223 -16.67 -11.52 -3.68
C LEU A 223 -18.09 -10.96 -3.45
N ALA A 224 -18.76 -10.49 -4.49
CA ALA A 224 -20.15 -10.00 -4.40
C ALA A 224 -21.14 -11.12 -4.02
N SER A 225 -20.88 -12.36 -4.47
CA SER A 225 -21.73 -13.53 -4.15
C SER A 225 -21.32 -14.25 -2.87
N ALA A 226 -20.19 -13.90 -2.26
CA ALA A 226 -19.70 -14.53 -1.03
C ALA A 226 -20.66 -14.27 0.15
N LYS A 227 -21.08 -15.36 0.82
CA LYS A 227 -22.02 -15.30 1.95
C LYS A 227 -21.37 -15.85 3.21
N LYS A 228 -21.75 -15.28 4.34
CA LYS A 228 -21.41 -15.83 5.66
C LYS A 228 -22.20 -17.12 5.93
N PRO A 229 -21.78 -17.93 6.90
CA PRO A 229 -22.56 -19.10 7.35
C PRO A 229 -24.03 -18.75 7.69
N ASP A 230 -24.28 -17.51 8.10
CA ASP A 230 -25.61 -16.98 8.43
C ASP A 230 -26.44 -16.57 7.20
N GLY A 231 -25.96 -16.80 5.97
CA GLY A 231 -26.62 -16.44 4.72
C GLY A 231 -26.54 -14.95 4.35
N SER A 232 -26.01 -14.09 5.20
CA SER A 232 -25.81 -12.67 4.93
C SER A 232 -24.58 -12.45 3.99
N PRO A 233 -24.56 -11.40 3.16
CA PRO A 233 -23.40 -11.10 2.31
C PRO A 233 -22.17 -10.84 3.17
N LEU A 234 -21.04 -11.42 2.77
CA LEU A 234 -19.77 -11.25 3.49
C LEU A 234 -19.24 -9.82 3.32
N PHE A 235 -19.22 -9.34 2.07
CA PHE A 235 -18.75 -7.99 1.74
C PHE A 235 -19.93 -7.00 1.76
N THR A 236 -20.32 -6.62 2.97
CA THR A 236 -21.29 -5.53 3.16
C THR A 236 -20.63 -4.19 2.81
N PRO A 237 -21.40 -3.13 2.44
CA PRO A 237 -20.82 -1.80 2.18
C PRO A 237 -19.96 -1.27 3.33
N LEU A 238 -20.33 -1.60 4.58
CA LEU A 238 -19.53 -1.24 5.76
C LEU A 238 -18.20 -2.00 5.83
N ALA A 239 -18.21 -3.31 5.50
CA ALA A 239 -16.99 -4.12 5.47
C ALA A 239 -16.03 -3.64 4.37
N ILE A 240 -16.55 -3.31 3.18
CA ILE A 240 -15.76 -2.75 2.08
C ILE A 240 -15.18 -1.39 2.47
N LEU A 241 -16.00 -0.53 3.09
CA LEU A 241 -15.54 0.79 3.56
C LEU A 241 -14.45 0.65 4.61
N SER A 242 -14.59 -0.30 5.55
CA SER A 242 -13.55 -0.56 6.57
C SER A 242 -12.24 -1.02 5.97
N LEU A 243 -12.28 -1.89 4.94
CA LEU A 243 -11.11 -2.31 4.18
C LEU A 243 -10.47 -1.13 3.43
N LEU A 244 -11.26 -0.30 2.76
CA LEU A 244 -10.76 0.88 2.06
C LEU A 244 -10.07 1.85 3.02
N ILE A 245 -10.68 2.15 4.18
CA ILE A 245 -10.08 3.00 5.21
C ILE A 245 -8.78 2.37 5.73
N PHE A 246 -8.78 1.06 6.00
CA PHE A 246 -7.57 0.37 6.41
C PHE A 246 -6.44 0.55 5.38
N TYR A 247 -6.72 0.34 4.10
CA TYR A 247 -5.72 0.47 3.03
C TYR A 247 -5.30 1.91 2.72
N ILE A 248 -6.11 2.92 3.08
CA ILE A 248 -5.72 4.33 2.99
C ILE A 248 -4.62 4.65 4.01
N TYR A 249 -4.64 4.02 5.18
CA TYR A 249 -3.75 4.39 6.31
C TYR A 249 -2.71 3.32 6.69
N SER A 250 -2.80 2.12 6.14
CA SER A 250 -1.84 1.05 6.46
C SER A 250 -0.45 1.16 5.74
#